data_87bbf45bce47da75361f73f67cef121e
#
_entry.id   87bbf45bce47da75361f73f67cef121e
#
_cell.length_a   1.000
_cell.length_b   1.000
_cell.length_c   1.000
_cell.angle_alpha   90.00
_cell.angle_beta   90.00
_cell.angle_gamma   90.00
#
_symmetry.space_group_name_H-M   'P 1'
#
loop_
_entity.id
_entity.type
_entity.pdbx_description
1 polymer ?
#
loop_
_entity_poly.entity_id
_entity_poly.type
_entity_poly.pdbx_seq_one_letter_code
_entity_poly.pdbx_strand_id
1 'polypeptide(L)'
;MSVNADAALEPLKKGTTLWVVAGFEPLKFCTPALEHWLRRLDHEGVTLGGIDTGSFILAQAGLLDGHRLTLHWEALGAFKESYPQLAVTQELFEIDRRRITSAGGTASIDMMLDLIGQAHGPELAIQVSEQFVLGRIRPRKDHQRMQIATRYGINNKKLVQVIGEMEQHTEPPLSTLDLAEGIQVTRRQLERLFRLHLK
;
A
#
# COMPACT_ATOMS: atom_id res chain seq x y z
N MET A 1 16.87 -11.68 -14.68
CA MET A 1 15.62 -12.11 -15.33
C MET A 1 15.31 -11.07 -16.40
N SER A 2 15.09 -11.48 -17.65
CA SER A 2 14.67 -10.57 -18.74
C SER A 2 13.19 -10.82 -19.02
N VAL A 3 12.41 -9.76 -19.15
CA VAL A 3 11.02 -9.80 -19.56
C VAL A 3 10.92 -9.04 -20.86
N ASN A 4 10.36 -9.69 -21.89
CA ASN A 4 10.09 -9.04 -23.17
C ASN A 4 8.73 -8.34 -23.10
N ALA A 5 8.64 -7.15 -23.69
CA ALA A 5 7.35 -6.47 -23.83
C ALA A 5 6.57 -7.10 -25.00
N ASP A 6 5.28 -7.34 -24.82
CA ASP A 6 4.39 -7.84 -25.86
C ASP A 6 3.90 -6.73 -26.78
N ALA A 7 3.86 -5.48 -26.29
CA ALA A 7 3.41 -4.31 -27.03
C ALA A 7 4.14 -3.03 -26.60
N ALA A 8 4.09 -2.00 -27.45
CA ALA A 8 4.50 -0.66 -27.11
C ALA A 8 3.38 0.11 -26.35
N LEU A 9 3.60 1.42 -26.11
CA LEU A 9 2.59 2.31 -25.52
C LEU A 9 1.48 2.63 -26.54
N GLU A 10 0.49 1.74 -26.64
CA GLU A 10 -0.59 1.79 -27.62
C GLU A 10 -1.88 2.39 -27.03
N PRO A 11 -2.80 2.92 -27.87
CA PRO A 11 -4.13 3.31 -27.42
C PRO A 11 -4.91 2.12 -26.85
N LEU A 12 -5.64 2.35 -25.74
CA LEU A 12 -6.50 1.35 -25.12
C LEU A 12 -7.96 1.75 -25.26
N LYS A 13 -8.85 0.76 -25.36
CA LYS A 13 -10.28 1.01 -25.46
C LYS A 13 -10.84 1.47 -24.10
N LYS A 14 -11.86 2.34 -24.14
CA LYS A 14 -12.66 2.68 -22.96
C LYS A 14 -13.21 1.41 -22.31
N GLY A 15 -13.18 1.35 -20.98
CA GLY A 15 -13.58 0.16 -20.22
C GLY A 15 -12.45 -0.84 -19.94
N THR A 16 -11.27 -0.61 -20.53
CA THR A 16 -10.05 -1.35 -20.15
C THR A 16 -9.51 -0.83 -18.82
N THR A 17 -8.89 -1.70 -18.04
CA THR A 17 -8.07 -1.31 -16.88
C THR A 17 -6.61 -1.51 -17.21
N LEU A 18 -5.80 -0.45 -17.10
CA LEU A 18 -4.35 -0.51 -17.20
C LEU A 18 -3.74 -0.57 -15.81
N TRP A 19 -2.85 -1.51 -15.58
CA TRP A 19 -2.12 -1.67 -14.34
C TRP A 19 -0.67 -1.19 -14.47
N VAL A 20 -0.33 -0.17 -13.67
CA VAL A 20 1.05 0.31 -13.51
C VAL A 20 1.65 -0.44 -12.30
N VAL A 21 2.56 -1.35 -12.58
CA VAL A 21 3.22 -2.17 -11.56
C VAL A 21 4.66 -1.72 -11.42
N ALA A 22 5.07 -1.34 -10.22
CA ALA A 22 6.44 -0.97 -9.94
C ALA A 22 6.85 -1.47 -8.55
N GLY A 23 8.16 -1.61 -8.32
CA GLY A 23 8.80 -1.93 -7.06
C GLY A 23 9.80 -0.84 -6.66
N PHE A 24 11.07 -1.20 -6.48
CA PHE A 24 12.11 -0.25 -6.12
C PHE A 24 12.36 0.81 -7.20
N GLU A 25 12.66 2.05 -6.78
CA GLU A 25 12.97 3.19 -7.66
C GLU A 25 11.90 3.44 -8.77
N PRO A 26 10.59 3.60 -8.41
CA PRO A 26 9.49 3.59 -9.38
C PRO A 26 9.62 4.69 -10.45
N LEU A 27 10.21 5.83 -10.11
CA LEU A 27 10.35 6.97 -11.03
C LEU A 27 11.56 6.88 -11.98
N LYS A 28 12.45 5.93 -11.78
CA LYS A 28 13.68 5.78 -12.59
C LYS A 28 13.39 5.65 -14.10
N PHE A 29 12.29 5.00 -14.44
CA PHE A 29 11.87 4.78 -15.82
C PHE A 29 10.59 5.54 -16.19
N CYS A 30 10.15 6.47 -15.33
CA CYS A 30 9.02 7.34 -15.61
C CYS A 30 9.44 8.44 -16.59
N THR A 31 9.20 8.21 -17.87
CA THR A 31 9.56 9.16 -18.93
C THR A 31 8.42 10.12 -19.24
N PRO A 32 8.68 11.32 -19.79
CA PRO A 32 7.62 12.23 -20.25
C PRO A 32 6.66 11.59 -21.27
N ALA A 33 7.14 10.66 -22.08
CA ALA A 33 6.32 9.91 -23.02
C ALA A 33 5.32 8.99 -22.30
N LEU A 34 5.76 8.29 -21.23
CA LEU A 34 4.90 7.45 -20.40
C LEU A 34 3.84 8.30 -19.68
N GLU A 35 4.23 9.42 -19.08
CA GLU A 35 3.28 10.31 -18.40
C GLU A 35 2.23 10.86 -19.39
N HIS A 36 2.66 11.31 -20.56
CA HIS A 36 1.73 11.80 -21.60
C HIS A 36 0.77 10.70 -22.04
N TRP A 37 1.25 9.48 -22.25
CA TRP A 37 0.43 8.35 -22.62
C TRP A 37 -0.62 8.00 -21.53
N LEU A 38 -0.22 7.99 -20.26
CA LEU A 38 -1.13 7.73 -19.13
C LEU A 38 -2.23 8.80 -19.04
N ARG A 39 -1.87 10.11 -19.19
CA ARG A 39 -2.86 11.20 -19.21
C ARG A 39 -3.84 11.08 -20.38
N ARG A 40 -3.36 10.68 -21.55
CA ARG A 40 -4.22 10.43 -22.71
C ARG A 40 -5.20 9.30 -22.44
N LEU A 41 -4.75 8.17 -21.89
CA LEU A 41 -5.62 7.04 -21.52
C LEU A 41 -6.69 7.43 -20.49
N ASP A 42 -6.32 8.24 -19.52
CA ASP A 42 -7.30 8.77 -18.55
C ASP A 42 -8.38 9.62 -19.25
N HIS A 43 -7.97 10.50 -20.15
CA HIS A 43 -8.92 11.32 -20.94
C HIS A 43 -9.83 10.45 -21.82
N GLU A 44 -9.31 9.37 -22.37
CA GLU A 44 -10.06 8.38 -23.16
C GLU A 44 -10.98 7.48 -22.33
N GLY A 45 -10.95 7.61 -20.99
CA GLY A 45 -11.85 6.90 -20.09
C GLY A 45 -11.37 5.51 -19.67
N VAL A 46 -10.08 5.22 -19.81
CA VAL A 46 -9.43 4.01 -19.28
C VAL A 46 -9.35 4.10 -17.75
N THR A 47 -9.58 2.99 -17.07
CA THR A 47 -9.34 2.87 -15.63
C THR A 47 -7.84 2.66 -15.39
N LEU A 48 -7.25 3.43 -14.48
CA LEU A 48 -5.83 3.34 -14.18
C LEU A 48 -5.63 2.74 -12.79
N GLY A 49 -4.86 1.65 -12.73
CA GLY A 49 -4.50 0.99 -11.49
C GLY A 49 -3.02 1.15 -11.17
N GLY A 50 -2.68 1.34 -9.88
CA GLY A 50 -1.32 1.35 -9.36
C GLY A 50 -1.11 0.19 -8.39
N ILE A 51 -0.11 -0.66 -8.63
CA ILE A 51 0.24 -1.78 -7.77
C ILE A 51 1.60 -1.52 -7.13
N ASP A 52 1.68 -1.72 -5.81
CA ASP A 52 2.88 -1.50 -5.00
C ASP A 52 3.31 -0.01 -5.10
N THR A 53 4.49 0.31 -5.60
CA THR A 53 4.92 1.68 -5.83
C THR A 53 4.49 2.26 -7.19
N GLY A 54 3.71 1.55 -7.98
CA GLY A 54 3.12 2.05 -9.23
C GLY A 54 2.29 3.33 -9.05
N SER A 55 1.78 3.57 -7.83
CA SER A 55 1.12 4.82 -7.45
C SER A 55 2.02 6.05 -7.57
N PHE A 56 3.35 5.94 -7.44
CA PHE A 56 4.27 7.06 -7.69
C PHE A 56 4.23 7.53 -9.13
N ILE A 57 4.16 6.60 -10.07
CA ILE A 57 4.11 6.91 -11.52
C ILE A 57 2.80 7.63 -11.85
N LEU A 58 1.68 7.15 -11.29
CA LEU A 58 0.38 7.80 -11.47
C LEU A 58 0.34 9.19 -10.80
N ALA A 59 0.96 9.35 -9.62
CA ALA A 59 1.08 10.64 -8.94
C ALA A 59 1.95 11.61 -9.73
N GLN A 60 3.09 11.16 -10.24
CA GLN A 60 3.98 11.95 -11.09
C GLN A 60 3.27 12.44 -12.36
N ALA A 61 2.38 11.64 -12.91
CA ALA A 61 1.54 12.02 -14.04
C ALA A 61 0.37 12.96 -13.66
N GLY A 62 0.16 13.30 -12.37
CA GLY A 62 -0.93 14.13 -11.88
C GLY A 62 -2.30 13.43 -11.95
N LEU A 63 -2.33 12.11 -11.91
CA LEU A 63 -3.54 11.31 -12.14
C LEU A 63 -4.22 10.84 -10.84
N LEU A 64 -3.69 11.22 -9.67
CA LEU A 64 -4.24 10.82 -8.37
C LEU A 64 -4.85 11.99 -7.58
N ASP A 65 -4.86 13.20 -8.16
CA ASP A 65 -5.46 14.37 -7.51
C ASP A 65 -6.95 14.18 -7.24
N GLY A 66 -7.37 14.42 -5.99
CA GLY A 66 -8.75 14.26 -5.57
C GLY A 66 -9.23 12.79 -5.51
N HIS A 67 -8.32 11.84 -5.54
CA HIS A 67 -8.59 10.42 -5.34
C HIS A 67 -7.98 9.89 -4.05
N ARG A 68 -8.67 8.93 -3.42
CA ARG A 68 -8.07 8.11 -2.37
C ARG A 68 -7.18 7.05 -3.01
N LEU A 69 -6.03 6.80 -2.40
CA LEU A 69 -5.07 5.83 -2.90
C LEU A 69 -4.35 5.12 -1.76
N THR A 70 -3.75 4.01 -2.08
CA THR A 70 -2.78 3.32 -1.23
C THR A 70 -1.56 2.88 -2.04
N LEU A 71 -0.51 2.51 -1.35
CA LEU A 71 0.71 1.92 -1.91
C LEU A 71 1.40 1.09 -0.83
N HIS A 72 2.51 0.44 -1.15
CA HIS A 72 3.25 -0.38 -0.20
C HIS A 72 3.63 0.41 1.06
N TRP A 73 3.40 -0.18 2.23
CA TRP A 73 3.60 0.47 3.54
C TRP A 73 5.00 1.05 3.73
N GLU A 74 6.03 0.42 3.17
CA GLU A 74 7.42 0.85 3.29
C GLU A 74 7.69 2.16 2.54
N ALA A 75 6.94 2.42 1.47
CA ALA A 75 7.09 3.61 0.64
C ALA A 75 6.16 4.77 1.05
N LEU A 76 5.25 4.55 2.04
CA LEU A 76 4.26 5.56 2.46
C LEU A 76 4.89 6.87 2.95
N GLY A 77 5.99 6.80 3.71
CA GLY A 77 6.70 7.98 4.20
C GLY A 77 7.18 8.86 3.05
N ALA A 78 8.01 8.29 2.19
CA ALA A 78 8.57 8.99 1.02
C ALA A 78 7.47 9.51 0.06
N PHE A 79 6.38 8.76 -0.09
CA PHE A 79 5.26 9.19 -0.92
C PHE A 79 4.56 10.43 -0.35
N LYS A 80 4.27 10.46 0.96
CA LYS A 80 3.63 11.60 1.63
C LYS A 80 4.50 12.85 1.61
N GLU A 81 5.82 12.69 1.71
CA GLU A 81 6.76 13.81 1.57
C GLU A 81 6.76 14.38 0.15
N SER A 82 6.75 13.50 -0.86
CA SER A 82 6.77 13.92 -2.27
C SER A 82 5.43 14.49 -2.75
N TYR A 83 4.32 14.00 -2.21
CA TYR A 83 2.95 14.34 -2.64
C TYR A 83 2.04 14.61 -1.42
N PRO A 84 2.33 15.63 -0.60
CA PRO A 84 1.61 15.91 0.65
C PRO A 84 0.13 16.26 0.45
N GLN A 85 -0.28 16.65 -0.76
CA GLN A 85 -1.65 17.00 -1.11
C GLN A 85 -2.53 15.78 -1.39
N LEU A 86 -1.96 14.58 -1.61
CA LEU A 86 -2.72 13.40 -2.01
C LEU A 86 -3.31 12.66 -0.79
N ALA A 87 -4.51 12.13 -0.96
CA ALA A 87 -5.25 11.42 0.10
C ALA A 87 -4.81 9.95 0.21
N VAL A 88 -3.67 9.72 0.87
CA VAL A 88 -3.06 8.38 1.03
C VAL A 88 -3.61 7.66 2.25
N THR A 89 -4.04 6.41 2.07
CA THR A 89 -4.49 5.51 3.14
C THR A 89 -3.46 4.40 3.42
N GLN A 90 -3.68 3.62 4.48
CA GLN A 90 -2.90 2.42 4.80
C GLN A 90 -3.70 1.13 4.54
N GLU A 91 -4.76 1.23 3.77
CA GLU A 91 -5.61 0.12 3.38
C GLU A 91 -4.84 -0.87 2.48
N LEU A 92 -5.29 -2.12 2.38
CA LEU A 92 -4.69 -3.09 1.45
C LEU A 92 -4.80 -2.64 -0.01
N PHE A 93 -5.95 -2.07 -0.36
CA PHE A 93 -6.23 -1.50 -1.68
C PHE A 93 -7.29 -0.40 -1.58
N GLU A 94 -7.33 0.47 -2.56
CA GLU A 94 -8.34 1.51 -2.72
C GLU A 94 -8.96 1.42 -4.11
N ILE A 95 -10.28 1.55 -4.16
CA ILE A 95 -11.06 1.68 -5.39
C ILE A 95 -11.81 3.00 -5.28
N ASP A 96 -11.39 3.98 -6.07
CA ASP A 96 -12.01 5.30 -6.11
C ASP A 96 -12.29 5.71 -7.55
N ARG A 97 -13.52 5.50 -7.96
CA ARG A 97 -13.97 5.79 -9.34
C ARG A 97 -13.13 5.01 -10.36
N ARG A 98 -12.38 5.69 -11.23
CA ARG A 98 -11.49 5.07 -12.22
C ARG A 98 -10.03 4.99 -11.75
N ARG A 99 -9.79 5.00 -10.44
CA ARG A 99 -8.48 4.78 -9.83
C ARG A 99 -8.55 3.58 -8.91
N ILE A 100 -7.65 2.65 -9.12
CA ILE A 100 -7.56 1.45 -8.29
C ILE A 100 -6.11 1.31 -7.87
N THR A 101 -5.84 1.28 -6.58
CA THR A 101 -4.47 1.17 -6.07
C THR A 101 -4.37 0.06 -5.04
N SER A 102 -3.24 -0.64 -5.02
CA SER A 102 -2.97 -1.74 -4.09
C SER A 102 -1.61 -1.60 -3.44
N ALA A 103 -1.51 -2.04 -2.20
CA ALA A 103 -0.25 -2.14 -1.47
C ALA A 103 0.77 -3.13 -2.10
N GLY A 104 0.37 -3.89 -3.10
CA GLY A 104 1.23 -4.89 -3.71
C GLY A 104 1.23 -6.23 -2.98
N GLY A 105 2.09 -7.15 -3.40
CA GLY A 105 2.14 -8.50 -2.83
C GLY A 105 0.78 -9.20 -2.88
N THR A 106 0.45 -9.88 -1.79
CA THR A 106 -0.84 -10.60 -1.67
C THR A 106 -2.06 -9.68 -1.58
N ALA A 107 -1.90 -8.39 -1.27
CA ALA A 107 -3.00 -7.43 -1.29
C ALA A 107 -3.57 -7.23 -2.71
N SER A 108 -2.76 -7.46 -3.74
CA SER A 108 -3.23 -7.42 -5.14
C SER A 108 -4.17 -8.58 -5.45
N ILE A 109 -3.99 -9.73 -4.80
CA ILE A 109 -4.90 -10.87 -4.93
C ILE A 109 -6.25 -10.52 -4.28
N ASP A 110 -6.24 -9.98 -3.05
CA ASP A 110 -7.47 -9.58 -2.37
C ASP A 110 -8.23 -8.51 -3.16
N MET A 111 -7.52 -7.53 -3.74
CA MET A 111 -8.10 -6.52 -4.63
C MET A 111 -8.75 -7.15 -5.86
N MET A 112 -8.08 -8.07 -6.54
CA MET A 112 -8.64 -8.73 -7.73
C MET A 112 -9.85 -9.59 -7.38
N LEU A 113 -9.84 -10.27 -6.23
CA LEU A 113 -10.99 -11.04 -5.74
C LEU A 113 -12.18 -10.14 -5.41
N ASP A 114 -11.94 -8.95 -4.85
CA ASP A 114 -12.99 -7.94 -4.62
C ASP A 114 -13.60 -7.46 -5.94
N LEU A 115 -12.76 -7.13 -6.94
CA LEU A 115 -13.22 -6.74 -8.28
C LEU A 115 -14.01 -7.85 -8.99
N ILE A 116 -13.56 -9.10 -8.88
CA ILE A 116 -14.28 -10.27 -9.43
C ILE A 116 -15.63 -10.43 -8.73
N GLY A 117 -15.64 -10.31 -7.39
CA GLY A 117 -16.88 -10.39 -6.61
C GLY A 117 -17.90 -9.31 -6.97
N GLN A 118 -17.43 -8.07 -7.22
CA GLN A 118 -18.28 -6.97 -7.66
C GLN A 118 -18.84 -7.18 -9.09
N ALA A 119 -18.04 -7.74 -9.99
CA ALA A 119 -18.41 -7.90 -11.39
C ALA A 119 -19.24 -9.18 -11.67
N HIS A 120 -18.98 -10.26 -10.94
CA HIS A 120 -19.47 -11.61 -11.26
C HIS A 120 -20.12 -12.34 -10.09
N GLY A 121 -20.20 -11.71 -8.93
CA GLY A 121 -20.75 -12.28 -7.69
C GLY A 121 -19.69 -12.90 -6.77
N PRO A 122 -20.01 -12.98 -5.48
CA PRO A 122 -19.08 -13.43 -4.44
C PRO A 122 -18.70 -14.91 -4.60
N GLU A 123 -19.59 -15.74 -5.17
CA GLU A 123 -19.38 -17.16 -5.36
C GLU A 123 -18.17 -17.43 -6.28
N LEU A 124 -18.04 -16.67 -7.37
CA LEU A 124 -16.90 -16.79 -8.27
C LEU A 124 -15.60 -16.34 -7.58
N ALA A 125 -15.64 -15.26 -6.81
CA ALA A 125 -14.47 -14.82 -6.08
C ALA A 125 -13.98 -15.87 -5.06
N ILE A 126 -14.91 -16.57 -4.39
CA ILE A 126 -14.58 -17.68 -3.48
C ILE A 126 -13.94 -18.83 -4.26
N GLN A 127 -14.53 -19.27 -5.35
CA GLN A 127 -13.98 -20.35 -6.18
C GLN A 127 -12.57 -20.03 -6.69
N VAL A 128 -12.33 -18.77 -7.12
CA VAL A 128 -10.99 -18.32 -7.53
C VAL A 128 -10.03 -18.32 -6.33
N SER A 129 -10.47 -17.89 -5.15
CA SER A 129 -9.62 -17.90 -3.95
C SER A 129 -9.19 -19.30 -3.54
N GLU A 130 -10.06 -20.28 -3.69
CA GLU A 130 -9.77 -21.72 -3.43
C GLU A 130 -8.67 -22.24 -4.37
N GLN A 131 -8.65 -21.83 -5.65
CA GLN A 131 -7.58 -22.19 -6.59
C GLN A 131 -6.22 -21.63 -6.19
N PHE A 132 -6.19 -20.47 -5.50
CA PHE A 132 -4.97 -19.88 -4.92
C PHE A 132 -4.62 -20.48 -3.55
N VAL A 133 -5.39 -21.43 -3.03
CA VAL A 133 -5.21 -22.02 -1.69
C VAL A 133 -5.19 -20.95 -0.60
N LEU A 134 -6.00 -19.90 -0.76
CA LEU A 134 -6.09 -18.82 0.21
C LEU A 134 -6.98 -19.22 1.39
N GLY A 135 -6.45 -19.11 2.60
CA GLY A 135 -7.21 -19.41 3.83
C GLY A 135 -8.33 -18.42 4.13
N ARG A 136 -8.26 -17.21 3.59
CA ARG A 136 -9.29 -16.17 3.64
C ARG A 136 -9.05 -15.07 2.59
N ILE A 137 -10.11 -14.41 2.18
CA ILE A 137 -10.06 -13.13 1.45
C ILE A 137 -10.03 -12.01 2.49
N ARG A 138 -9.02 -11.16 2.45
CA ARG A 138 -8.90 -10.03 3.38
C ARG A 138 -9.75 -8.86 2.90
N PRO A 139 -10.51 -8.20 3.78
CA PRO A 139 -11.24 -6.99 3.42
C PRO A 139 -10.27 -5.83 3.15
N ARG A 140 -10.68 -4.88 2.32
CA ARG A 140 -9.90 -3.69 1.96
C ARG A 140 -9.24 -3.00 3.15
N LYS A 141 -9.98 -2.87 4.26
CA LYS A 141 -9.54 -2.19 5.49
C LYS A 141 -8.66 -3.04 6.42
N ASP A 142 -8.25 -4.22 5.99
CA ASP A 142 -7.28 -5.02 6.77
C ASP A 142 -5.89 -4.37 6.72
N HIS A 143 -5.04 -4.72 7.66
CA HIS A 143 -3.72 -4.12 7.78
C HIS A 143 -2.73 -4.70 6.76
N GLN A 144 -1.92 -3.83 6.15
CA GLN A 144 -0.82 -4.26 5.29
C GLN A 144 0.25 -5.04 6.05
N ARG A 145 0.48 -4.69 7.33
CA ARG A 145 1.45 -5.35 8.21
C ARG A 145 0.74 -6.13 9.30
N MET A 146 1.34 -7.23 9.72
CA MET A 146 0.89 -7.93 10.92
C MET A 146 0.90 -6.98 12.12
N GLN A 147 -0.07 -7.13 13.02
CA GLN A 147 -0.09 -6.35 14.26
C GLN A 147 1.23 -6.49 15.02
N ILE A 148 1.69 -5.42 15.64
CA ILE A 148 2.95 -5.35 16.40
C ILE A 148 3.04 -6.50 17.39
N ALA A 149 1.95 -6.78 18.12
CA ALA A 149 1.89 -7.88 19.08
C ALA A 149 2.28 -9.23 18.46
N THR A 150 1.73 -9.54 17.29
CA THR A 150 2.01 -10.79 16.56
C THR A 150 3.40 -10.80 15.95
N ARG A 151 3.82 -9.68 15.36
CA ARG A 151 5.11 -9.54 14.66
C ARG A 151 6.31 -9.72 15.59
N TYR A 152 6.20 -9.21 16.82
CA TYR A 152 7.26 -9.30 17.82
C TYR A 152 7.01 -10.36 18.92
N GLY A 153 5.88 -11.09 18.84
CA GLY A 153 5.53 -12.10 19.84
C GLY A 153 5.27 -11.54 21.25
N ILE A 154 4.76 -10.30 21.34
CA ILE A 154 4.59 -9.59 22.61
C ILE A 154 3.11 -9.41 22.97
N ASN A 155 2.78 -9.59 24.27
CA ASN A 155 1.43 -9.38 24.79
C ASN A 155 1.31 -8.13 25.70
N ASN A 156 2.40 -7.40 25.92
CA ASN A 156 2.40 -6.22 26.78
C ASN A 156 1.89 -5.00 26.01
N LYS A 157 0.70 -4.49 26.39
CA LYS A 157 0.04 -3.36 25.71
C LYS A 157 0.90 -2.10 25.66
N LYS A 158 1.63 -1.78 26.74
CA LYS A 158 2.51 -0.60 26.79
C LYS A 158 3.68 -0.73 25.80
N LEU A 159 4.24 -1.94 25.70
CA LEU A 159 5.33 -2.20 24.75
C LEU A 159 4.83 -2.15 23.30
N VAL A 160 3.64 -2.70 23.02
CA VAL A 160 2.99 -2.58 21.69
C VAL A 160 2.78 -1.10 21.32
N GLN A 161 2.32 -0.28 22.24
CA GLN A 161 2.12 1.15 22.01
C GLN A 161 3.45 1.85 21.69
N VAL A 162 4.49 1.63 22.51
CA VAL A 162 5.81 2.24 22.29
C VAL A 162 6.41 1.84 20.95
N ILE A 163 6.34 0.58 20.56
CA ILE A 163 6.85 0.14 19.26
C ILE A 163 6.06 0.81 18.14
N GLY A 164 4.74 1.00 18.31
CA GLY A 164 3.91 1.75 17.37
C GLY A 164 4.39 3.19 17.19
N GLU A 165 4.67 3.90 18.30
CA GLU A 165 5.21 5.26 18.27
C GLU A 165 6.59 5.31 17.59
N MET A 166 7.48 4.33 17.90
CA MET A 166 8.80 4.25 17.25
C MET A 166 8.69 4.05 15.74
N GLU A 167 7.73 3.23 15.28
CA GLU A 167 7.53 2.98 13.85
C GLU A 167 6.91 4.17 13.09
N GLN A 168 6.17 5.01 13.79
CA GLN A 168 5.58 6.23 13.22
C GLN A 168 6.55 7.40 13.18
N HIS A 169 7.54 7.43 14.09
CA HIS A 169 8.50 8.52 14.25
C HIS A 169 9.93 7.99 14.00
N THR A 170 10.23 7.69 12.74
CA THR A 170 11.58 7.24 12.34
C THR A 170 12.53 8.40 12.12
N GLU A 171 12.02 9.56 11.65
CA GLU A 171 12.79 10.79 11.41
C GLU A 171 11.95 12.04 11.74
N PRO A 172 12.33 12.84 12.78
CA PRO A 172 13.32 12.50 13.82
C PRO A 172 12.80 11.43 14.79
N PRO A 173 13.65 10.51 15.27
CA PRO A 173 13.24 9.50 16.23
C PRO A 173 12.91 10.13 17.58
N LEU A 174 11.88 9.60 18.25
CA LEU A 174 11.55 10.00 19.63
C LEU A 174 12.65 9.58 20.60
N SER A 175 12.94 10.41 21.57
CA SER A 175 13.88 10.05 22.63
C SER A 175 13.30 8.96 23.54
N THR A 176 14.17 8.21 24.23
CA THR A 176 13.73 7.19 25.22
C THR A 176 12.88 7.82 26.33
N LEU A 177 13.09 9.11 26.63
CA LEU A 177 12.31 9.84 27.63
C LEU A 177 10.90 10.08 27.12
N ASP A 178 10.76 10.63 25.92
CA ASP A 178 9.45 10.90 25.28
C ASP A 178 8.62 9.60 25.17
N LEU A 179 9.26 8.51 24.75
CA LEU A 179 8.62 7.19 24.67
C LEU A 179 8.14 6.68 26.03
N ALA A 180 8.93 6.89 27.09
CA ALA A 180 8.57 6.48 28.44
C ALA A 180 7.41 7.32 28.99
N GLU A 181 7.43 8.64 28.78
CA GLU A 181 6.36 9.56 29.15
C GLU A 181 5.06 9.24 28.41
N GLY A 182 5.12 8.94 27.13
CA GLY A 182 3.95 8.60 26.31
C GLY A 182 3.15 7.39 26.80
N ILE A 183 3.79 6.47 27.51
CA ILE A 183 3.13 5.30 28.14
C ILE A 183 3.07 5.39 29.68
N GLN A 184 3.38 6.53 30.25
CA GLN A 184 3.35 6.80 31.70
C GLN A 184 4.18 5.77 32.51
N VAL A 185 5.46 5.67 32.18
CA VAL A 185 6.45 4.86 32.92
C VAL A 185 7.77 5.63 33.04
N THR A 186 8.63 5.20 33.96
CA THR A 186 10.00 5.72 34.01
C THR A 186 10.85 5.10 32.87
N ARG A 187 11.90 5.80 32.44
CA ARG A 187 12.90 5.28 31.48
C ARG A 187 13.40 3.88 31.87
N ARG A 188 13.74 3.68 33.17
CA ARG A 188 14.21 2.38 33.67
C ARG A 188 13.16 1.27 33.55
N GLN A 189 11.88 1.61 33.73
CA GLN A 189 10.78 0.65 33.52
C GLN A 189 10.63 0.33 32.04
N LEU A 190 10.72 1.30 31.14
CA LEU A 190 10.69 1.09 29.69
C LEU A 190 11.84 0.14 29.26
N GLU A 191 13.06 0.45 29.63
CA GLU A 191 14.22 -0.40 29.32
C GLU A 191 14.05 -1.84 29.83
N ARG A 192 13.45 -2.00 31.02
CA ARG A 192 13.14 -3.33 31.57
C ARG A 192 12.08 -4.06 30.74
N LEU A 193 11.04 -3.37 30.27
CA LEU A 193 10.03 -3.97 29.38
C LEU A 193 10.67 -4.51 28.11
N PHE A 194 11.53 -3.73 27.45
CA PHE A 194 12.25 -4.19 26.26
C PHE A 194 13.08 -5.44 26.53
N ARG A 195 13.90 -5.44 27.61
CA ARG A 195 14.74 -6.61 27.97
C ARG A 195 13.95 -7.87 28.29
N LEU A 196 12.74 -7.73 28.86
CA LEU A 196 11.94 -8.88 29.26
C LEU A 196 11.17 -9.51 28.10
N HIS A 197 10.79 -8.73 27.11
CA HIS A 197 9.87 -9.16 26.05
C HIS A 197 10.48 -9.21 24.66
N LEU A 198 11.58 -8.50 24.42
CA LEU A 198 12.30 -8.47 23.15
C LEU A 198 13.74 -8.95 23.42
N LYS A 199 14.02 -10.18 23.01
CA LYS A 199 15.37 -10.79 23.12
C LYS A 199 16.19 -10.50 21.89
#